data_ae6c755409488233345026b49bc45261
#
_entry.id   ae6c755409488233345026b49bc45261
#
_cell.length_a   1.000
_cell.length_b   1.000
_cell.length_c   1.000
_cell.angle_alpha   90.00
_cell.angle_beta   90.00
_cell.angle_gamma   90.00
#
_symmetry.space_group_name_H-M   'P 1'
#
loop_
_entity.id
_entity.type
_entity.pdbx_description
1 polymer ?
#
loop_
_entity_poly.entity_id
_entity_poly.type
_entity_poly.pdbx_seq_one_letter_code
_entity_poly.pdbx_strand_id
1 'polypeptide(L)'
;MYERFRAVMRAWYALHLFSGGEIPKPRDEPSIRTGDPDAACILLIGNGPCQGNGVLTYQPALPGQLSRAIKRRMNRAADIDYVGTEAMNMASATAWLADQPLDGYDLAVVLIGTSDAARLTSEREWERGLRTLLGKLRDGMPAGTEIAVGSIPEVTALAAHNRTLGRIADRHRRRLDRVTAAVTSTLDDVSFFPLSTPQADPASGAEVYRLWAESVAEGIQPLLERTVPHASIELQARHWDWSGGPAVVELASTGGSQELQRLAAIAQETFGVELAVVTLLNGDRTWYAMHTEVLPSHIPTELSYCRYTAQNGGPMIVPDARLDPRFADNPLIEVVQMPFYAGYPLQSSSGDTIGSFCLHSAEPQQIPLDEFRELAMQAQAELQRYETTLE
;
A
#
# COMPACT_ATOMS: atom_id res chain seq x y z
N MET A 1 1.91 -6.75 -29.32
CA MET A 1 3.03 -7.46 -28.66
C MET A 1 3.42 -6.82 -27.33
N TYR A 2 3.58 -5.50 -27.24
CA TYR A 2 3.95 -4.77 -26.01
C TYR A 2 2.91 -4.93 -24.90
N GLU A 3 1.62 -4.76 -25.18
CA GLU A 3 0.54 -4.90 -24.19
C GLU A 3 0.47 -6.33 -23.60
N ARG A 4 0.61 -7.37 -24.44
CA ARG A 4 0.66 -8.76 -23.93
C ARG A 4 1.87 -9.00 -23.02
N PHE A 5 2.97 -8.32 -23.29
CA PHE A 5 4.16 -8.42 -22.44
C PHE A 5 3.97 -7.66 -21.11
N ARG A 6 3.31 -6.49 -21.12
CA ARG A 6 2.90 -5.79 -19.90
C ARG A 6 1.99 -6.67 -19.02
N ALA A 7 1.02 -7.36 -19.64
CA ALA A 7 0.16 -8.30 -18.92
C ALA A 7 0.98 -9.39 -18.21
N VAL A 8 1.95 -10.00 -18.90
CA VAL A 8 2.85 -10.99 -18.28
C VAL A 8 3.67 -10.42 -17.13
N MET A 9 4.18 -9.21 -17.27
CA MET A 9 4.94 -8.55 -16.19
C MET A 9 4.05 -8.21 -14.98
N ARG A 10 2.83 -7.74 -15.21
CA ARG A 10 1.84 -7.49 -14.16
C ARG A 10 1.47 -8.76 -13.41
N ALA A 11 1.16 -9.83 -14.14
CA ALA A 11 0.86 -11.14 -13.57
C ALA A 11 2.05 -11.71 -12.78
N TRP A 12 3.26 -11.61 -13.32
CA TRP A 12 4.47 -11.99 -12.60
C TRP A 12 4.66 -11.20 -11.30
N TYR A 13 4.48 -9.90 -11.36
CA TYR A 13 4.62 -9.05 -10.17
C TYR A 13 3.56 -9.38 -9.12
N ALA A 14 2.30 -9.56 -9.53
CA ALA A 14 1.23 -9.98 -8.63
C ALA A 14 1.54 -11.33 -7.97
N LEU A 15 1.95 -12.34 -8.75
CA LEU A 15 2.36 -13.64 -8.21
C LEU A 15 3.54 -13.53 -7.24
N HIS A 16 4.46 -12.61 -7.49
CA HIS A 16 5.60 -12.38 -6.60
C HIS A 16 5.16 -11.77 -5.25
N LEU A 17 4.20 -10.85 -5.26
CA LEU A 17 3.59 -10.32 -4.03
C LEU A 17 2.88 -11.41 -3.20
N PHE A 18 2.34 -12.44 -3.86
CA PHE A 18 1.66 -13.56 -3.19
C PHE A 18 2.59 -14.69 -2.75
N SER A 19 3.72 -14.89 -3.43
CA SER A 19 4.62 -16.02 -3.18
C SER A 19 5.72 -15.76 -2.15
N GLY A 20 5.82 -14.54 -1.63
CA GLY A 20 6.69 -14.22 -0.50
C GLY A 20 6.18 -14.94 0.75
N GLY A 21 6.98 -15.91 1.28
CA GLY A 21 6.70 -16.53 2.57
C GLY A 21 6.49 -15.47 3.67
N GLU A 22 6.10 -15.88 4.86
CA GLU A 22 5.88 -14.98 6.00
C GLU A 22 7.16 -14.23 6.40
N ILE A 23 7.52 -13.21 5.59
CA ILE A 23 8.59 -12.30 5.96
C ILE A 23 8.03 -11.41 7.07
N PRO A 24 8.66 -11.37 8.26
CA PRO A 24 8.23 -10.47 9.32
C PRO A 24 8.08 -9.03 8.84
N LYS A 25 7.03 -8.35 9.26
CA LYS A 25 6.78 -6.93 8.97
C LYS A 25 6.53 -6.18 10.26
N PRO A 26 6.81 -4.87 10.30
CA PRO A 26 6.47 -4.01 11.44
C PRO A 26 4.98 -4.11 11.79
N ARG A 27 4.71 -4.14 13.09
CA ARG A 27 3.33 -4.19 13.65
C ARG A 27 3.01 -2.96 14.49
N ASP A 28 3.99 -2.11 14.71
CA ASP A 28 3.86 -0.83 15.42
C ASP A 28 3.42 0.29 14.46
N GLU A 29 3.18 1.46 15.01
CA GLU A 29 2.81 2.65 14.24
C GLU A 29 3.89 3.01 13.22
N PRO A 30 3.50 3.33 11.97
CA PRO A 30 4.43 3.75 10.91
C PRO A 30 4.91 5.19 11.15
N SER A 31 5.20 5.53 12.39
CA SER A 31 5.67 6.85 12.80
C SER A 31 6.84 6.74 13.77
N ILE A 32 7.79 7.65 13.64
CA ILE A 32 8.93 7.79 14.52
C ILE A 32 8.82 9.14 15.20
N ARG A 33 8.84 9.14 16.52
CA ARG A 33 8.81 10.37 17.35
C ARG A 33 10.05 10.42 18.21
N THR A 34 10.76 11.53 18.15
CA THR A 34 11.99 11.77 18.93
C THR A 34 11.69 12.43 20.29
N GLY A 35 10.54 13.07 20.41
CA GLY A 35 10.18 13.89 21.58
C GLY A 35 10.95 15.22 21.66
N ASP A 36 11.68 15.58 20.61
CA ASP A 36 12.37 16.85 20.49
C ASP A 36 11.41 17.90 19.87
N PRO A 37 11.08 19.00 20.55
CA PRO A 37 10.13 19.99 20.04
C PRO A 37 10.61 20.69 18.76
N ASP A 38 11.92 20.68 18.50
CA ASP A 38 12.54 21.27 17.31
C ASP A 38 12.83 20.22 16.22
N ALA A 39 12.26 19.03 16.34
CA ALA A 39 12.42 17.98 15.33
C ALA A 39 11.84 18.41 13.99
N ALA A 40 12.53 18.11 12.91
CA ALA A 40 11.97 18.23 11.56
C ALA A 40 10.87 17.20 11.34
N CYS A 41 9.70 17.62 10.90
CA CYS A 41 8.57 16.74 10.57
C CYS A 41 8.65 16.30 9.11
N ILE A 42 8.87 15.01 8.87
CA ILE A 42 9.10 14.46 7.55
C ILE A 42 7.99 13.48 7.16
N LEU A 43 7.34 13.72 6.03
CA LEU A 43 6.45 12.76 5.39
C LEU A 43 7.25 11.87 4.44
N LEU A 44 7.38 10.58 4.76
CA LEU A 44 8.02 9.57 3.92
C LEU A 44 6.96 8.76 3.18
N ILE A 45 6.87 8.92 1.86
CA ILE A 45 5.92 8.19 1.02
C ILE A 45 6.69 7.19 0.17
N GLY A 46 6.36 5.89 0.27
CA GLY A 46 7.11 4.95 -0.53
C GLY A 46 6.70 3.49 -0.44
N ASN A 47 7.39 2.69 -1.25
CA ASN A 47 7.28 1.23 -1.24
C ASN A 47 8.68 0.59 -1.21
N GLY A 48 8.73 -0.73 -1.38
CA GLY A 48 9.99 -1.48 -1.38
C GLY A 48 10.78 -1.30 -0.07
N PRO A 49 11.91 -0.58 -0.06
CA PRO A 49 12.73 -0.42 1.14
C PRO A 49 12.04 0.24 2.33
N CYS A 50 10.97 0.99 2.10
CA CYS A 50 10.27 1.71 3.16
C CYS A 50 9.47 0.79 4.10
N GLN A 51 9.13 -0.43 3.65
CA GLN A 51 8.14 -1.29 4.32
C GLN A 51 8.62 -2.01 5.56
N GLY A 52 9.92 -2.12 5.76
CA GLY A 52 10.45 -2.84 6.93
C GLY A 52 10.33 -4.36 6.84
N ASN A 53 10.32 -4.95 5.64
CA ASN A 53 10.31 -6.41 5.48
C ASN A 53 11.52 -7.04 6.19
N GLY A 54 11.29 -8.04 7.04
CA GLY A 54 12.33 -8.71 7.82
C GLY A 54 12.57 -8.12 9.21
N VAL A 55 11.81 -7.09 9.63
CA VAL A 55 11.86 -6.54 10.99
C VAL A 55 10.46 -6.42 11.59
N LEU A 56 10.36 -6.40 12.93
CA LEU A 56 9.08 -6.46 13.65
C LEU A 56 8.52 -5.08 14.03
N THR A 57 9.35 -4.03 13.93
CA THR A 57 8.96 -2.65 14.27
C THR A 57 9.57 -1.66 13.28
N TYR A 58 9.01 -0.46 13.20
CA TYR A 58 9.55 0.60 12.32
C TYR A 58 10.85 1.23 12.83
N GLN A 59 11.20 1.02 14.10
CA GLN A 59 12.47 1.50 14.65
C GLN A 59 13.71 0.94 13.94
N PRO A 60 13.87 -0.37 13.66
CA PRO A 60 14.96 -0.90 12.85
C PRO A 60 14.73 -0.78 11.34
N ALA A 61 13.51 -0.47 10.88
CA ALA A 61 13.18 -0.22 9.47
C ALA A 61 13.68 1.14 8.96
N LEU A 62 13.42 1.44 7.69
CA LEU A 62 13.90 2.68 7.07
C LEU A 62 13.47 3.95 7.81
N PRO A 63 12.22 4.12 8.28
CA PRO A 63 11.83 5.34 9.00
C PRO A 63 12.70 5.60 10.25
N GLY A 64 12.84 4.61 11.12
CA GLY A 64 13.65 4.76 12.35
C GLY A 64 15.15 4.89 12.07
N GLN A 65 15.66 4.20 11.06
CA GLN A 65 17.06 4.36 10.64
C GLN A 65 17.32 5.73 10.01
N LEU A 66 16.34 6.29 9.26
CA LEU A 66 16.45 7.62 8.65
C LEU A 66 16.48 8.71 9.72
N SER A 67 15.59 8.66 10.72
CA SER A 67 15.63 9.58 11.87
C SER A 67 17.01 9.58 12.54
N ARG A 68 17.58 8.39 12.78
CA ARG A 68 18.94 8.25 13.34
C ARG A 68 20.04 8.73 12.41
N ALA A 69 19.93 8.50 11.09
CA ALA A 69 20.91 8.96 10.12
C ALA A 69 20.95 10.50 10.05
N ILE A 70 19.77 11.14 10.04
CA ILE A 70 19.65 12.61 10.08
C ILE A 70 20.31 13.14 11.37
N LYS A 71 20.00 12.55 12.53
CA LYS A 71 20.62 12.97 13.81
C LYS A 71 22.15 12.85 13.79
N ARG A 72 22.68 11.75 13.23
CA ARG A 72 24.15 11.57 13.11
C ARG A 72 24.82 12.59 12.18
N ARG A 73 24.19 12.85 11.03
CA ARG A 73 24.79 13.70 9.98
C ARG A 73 24.66 15.19 10.25
N MET A 74 23.53 15.59 10.80
CA MET A 74 23.13 17.01 10.90
C MET A 74 22.97 17.50 12.34
N ASN A 75 23.09 16.61 13.33
CA ASN A 75 22.79 16.88 14.73
C ASN A 75 21.37 17.45 14.95
N ARG A 76 20.42 17.15 14.05
CA ARG A 76 19.02 17.59 14.08
C ARG A 76 18.12 16.39 14.32
N ALA A 77 17.13 16.53 15.21
CA ALA A 77 16.09 15.51 15.39
C ALA A 77 15.14 15.51 14.19
N ALA A 78 14.59 14.35 13.86
CA ALA A 78 13.60 14.21 12.81
C ALA A 78 12.50 13.22 13.21
N ASP A 79 11.28 13.71 13.26
CA ASP A 79 10.08 12.93 13.37
C ASP A 79 9.62 12.52 11.98
N ILE A 80 9.26 11.25 11.80
CA ILE A 80 8.96 10.71 10.48
C ILE A 80 7.62 10.00 10.50
N ASP A 81 6.72 10.39 9.63
CA ASP A 81 5.51 9.65 9.31
C ASP A 81 5.72 8.90 7.99
N TYR A 82 5.56 7.59 8.04
CA TYR A 82 5.68 6.75 6.87
C TYR A 82 4.32 6.37 6.32
N VAL A 83 4.19 6.53 5.02
CA VAL A 83 3.01 6.13 4.26
C VAL A 83 3.45 5.27 3.10
N GLY A 84 2.97 4.05 3.08
CA GLY A 84 3.30 3.19 1.96
C GLY A 84 2.90 1.75 2.17
N THR A 85 2.88 1.07 1.04
CA THR A 85 2.43 -0.30 0.97
C THR A 85 3.22 -1.04 -0.11
N GLU A 86 3.23 -2.37 -0.08
CA GLU A 86 4.05 -3.20 -0.98
C GLU A 86 3.70 -2.99 -2.45
N ALA A 87 2.42 -2.84 -2.75
CA ALA A 87 1.94 -2.64 -4.11
C ALA A 87 1.72 -1.15 -4.45
N MET A 88 2.05 -0.23 -3.53
CA MET A 88 1.91 1.20 -3.80
C MET A 88 2.58 1.56 -5.12
N ASN A 89 1.84 2.26 -5.95
CA ASN A 89 2.30 2.82 -7.20
C ASN A 89 1.99 4.32 -7.24
N MET A 90 2.42 5.01 -8.27
CA MET A 90 2.23 6.46 -8.40
C MET A 90 0.76 6.87 -8.30
N ALA A 91 -0.16 6.11 -8.90
CA ALA A 91 -1.59 6.42 -8.89
C ALA A 91 -2.21 6.24 -7.51
N SER A 92 -1.90 5.12 -6.80
CA SER A 92 -2.44 4.88 -5.46
C SER A 92 -1.88 5.85 -4.41
N ALA A 93 -0.61 6.24 -4.52
CA ALA A 93 -0.04 7.28 -3.66
C ALA A 93 -0.75 8.63 -3.85
N THR A 94 -1.03 9.00 -5.10
CA THR A 94 -1.76 10.22 -5.43
C THR A 94 -3.21 10.20 -4.90
N ALA A 95 -3.86 9.05 -4.96
CA ALA A 95 -5.21 8.87 -4.43
C ALA A 95 -5.22 8.99 -2.89
N TRP A 96 -4.23 8.37 -2.23
CA TRP A 96 -4.11 8.45 -0.77
C TRP A 96 -3.94 9.88 -0.26
N LEU A 97 -3.12 10.70 -0.93
CA LEU A 97 -2.90 12.10 -0.54
C LEU A 97 -4.14 12.99 -0.62
N ALA A 98 -5.20 12.57 -1.33
CA ALA A 98 -6.37 13.42 -1.57
C ALA A 98 -7.06 13.88 -0.29
N ASP A 99 -7.03 13.04 0.75
CA ASP A 99 -7.79 13.24 1.98
C ASP A 99 -6.88 13.42 3.22
N GLN A 100 -5.57 13.67 3.02
CA GLN A 100 -4.62 13.80 4.13
C GLN A 100 -4.32 15.25 4.48
N PRO A 101 -4.26 15.60 5.77
CA PRO A 101 -3.72 16.88 6.20
C PRO A 101 -2.19 16.88 6.02
N LEU A 102 -1.68 17.84 5.25
CA LEU A 102 -0.25 17.93 4.91
C LEU A 102 0.43 19.17 5.50
N ASP A 103 -0.30 19.99 6.21
CA ASP A 103 0.12 21.31 6.70
C ASP A 103 1.14 21.26 7.86
N GLY A 104 1.41 20.08 8.41
CA GLY A 104 2.36 19.88 9.52
C GLY A 104 3.76 19.37 9.12
N TYR A 105 4.07 19.24 7.83
CA TYR A 105 5.36 18.68 7.40
C TYR A 105 6.33 19.74 6.88
N ASP A 106 7.60 19.60 7.28
CA ASP A 106 8.72 20.44 6.83
C ASP A 106 9.34 19.94 5.53
N LEU A 107 9.20 18.63 5.24
CA LEU A 107 9.76 17.96 4.07
C LEU A 107 8.90 16.77 3.68
N ALA A 108 8.67 16.58 2.38
CA ALA A 108 8.17 15.31 1.84
C ALA A 108 9.30 14.54 1.13
N VAL A 109 9.40 13.25 1.44
CA VAL A 109 10.35 12.33 0.77
C VAL A 109 9.57 11.26 0.03
N VAL A 110 9.70 11.19 -1.28
CA VAL A 110 8.97 10.27 -2.16
C VAL A 110 9.90 9.19 -2.68
N LEU A 111 9.68 7.95 -2.27
CA LEU A 111 10.44 6.75 -2.65
C LEU A 111 9.52 5.72 -3.31
N ILE A 112 8.87 6.10 -4.41
CA ILE A 112 7.89 5.28 -5.16
C ILE A 112 8.50 4.84 -6.49
N GLY A 113 7.99 3.75 -7.05
CA GLY A 113 8.26 3.36 -8.42
C GLY A 113 8.71 1.91 -8.61
N THR A 114 8.98 1.17 -7.54
CA THR A 114 9.34 -0.25 -7.64
C THR A 114 8.22 -1.04 -8.31
N SER A 115 6.97 -0.83 -7.86
CA SER A 115 5.77 -1.43 -8.44
C SER A 115 5.54 -0.97 -9.89
N ASP A 116 5.71 0.33 -10.14
CA ASP A 116 5.56 0.92 -11.49
C ASP A 116 6.59 0.35 -12.47
N ALA A 117 7.84 0.23 -12.05
CA ALA A 117 8.90 -0.35 -12.85
C ALA A 117 8.65 -1.84 -13.16
N ALA A 118 8.21 -2.61 -12.17
CA ALA A 118 7.88 -4.03 -12.33
C ALA A 118 6.65 -4.25 -13.23
N ARG A 119 5.66 -3.37 -13.17
CA ARG A 119 4.44 -3.40 -13.98
C ARG A 119 4.61 -2.76 -15.37
N LEU A 120 5.76 -2.20 -15.66
CA LEU A 120 6.06 -1.46 -16.89
C LEU A 120 5.06 -0.30 -17.13
N THR A 121 4.77 0.49 -16.10
CA THR A 121 3.98 1.72 -16.22
C THR A 121 4.59 2.60 -17.31
N SER A 122 3.80 3.11 -18.24
CA SER A 122 4.33 3.90 -19.35
C SER A 122 4.95 5.22 -18.88
N GLU A 123 5.95 5.73 -19.59
CA GLU A 123 6.61 7.01 -19.25
C GLU A 123 5.60 8.17 -19.18
N ARG A 124 4.56 8.15 -20.01
CA ARG A 124 3.49 9.16 -20.00
C ARG A 124 2.57 9.04 -18.77
N GLU A 125 2.20 7.82 -18.40
CA GLU A 125 1.40 7.57 -17.18
C GLU A 125 2.20 7.96 -15.95
N TRP A 126 3.48 7.60 -15.90
CA TRP A 126 4.40 7.96 -14.84
C TRP A 126 4.54 9.48 -14.69
N GLU A 127 4.83 10.20 -15.79
CA GLU A 127 4.97 11.65 -15.79
C GLU A 127 3.68 12.34 -15.30
N ARG A 128 2.52 11.91 -15.80
CA ARG A 128 1.24 12.46 -15.39
C ARG A 128 0.99 12.23 -13.89
N GLY A 129 1.19 11.00 -13.41
CA GLY A 129 1.02 10.65 -12.00
C GLY A 129 1.97 11.45 -11.10
N LEU A 130 3.25 11.54 -11.48
CA LEU A 130 4.26 12.30 -10.74
C LEU A 130 3.88 13.79 -10.64
N ARG A 131 3.49 14.42 -11.75
CA ARG A 131 3.05 15.83 -11.74
C ARG A 131 1.83 16.03 -10.85
N THR A 132 0.87 15.09 -10.87
CA THR A 132 -0.32 15.14 -10.02
C THR A 132 0.04 14.96 -8.54
N LEU A 133 0.92 14.01 -8.21
CA LEU A 133 1.40 13.78 -6.85
C LEU A 133 2.11 15.03 -6.31
N LEU A 134 3.07 15.57 -7.07
CA LEU A 134 3.83 16.77 -6.69
C LEU A 134 2.90 17.99 -6.54
N GLY A 135 1.93 18.15 -7.43
CA GLY A 135 0.92 19.20 -7.32
C GLY A 135 0.14 19.12 -6.00
N LYS A 136 -0.37 17.94 -5.67
CA LYS A 136 -1.10 17.73 -4.40
C LYS A 136 -0.24 17.98 -3.16
N LEU A 137 1.02 17.54 -3.17
CA LEU A 137 1.95 17.83 -2.07
C LEU A 137 2.15 19.34 -1.91
N ARG A 138 2.41 20.05 -2.99
CA ARG A 138 2.62 21.51 -2.98
C ARG A 138 1.39 22.30 -2.55
N ASP A 139 0.21 21.84 -2.97
CA ASP A 139 -1.07 22.49 -2.61
C ASP A 139 -1.47 22.23 -1.15
N GLY A 140 -1.07 21.09 -0.58
CA GLY A 140 -1.45 20.68 0.77
C GLY A 140 -0.41 21.01 1.85
N MET A 141 0.85 21.20 1.50
CA MET A 141 1.94 21.51 2.45
C MET A 141 2.12 23.03 2.62
N PRO A 142 2.75 23.47 3.72
CA PRO A 142 3.08 24.89 3.91
C PRO A 142 3.91 25.46 2.75
N ALA A 143 3.70 26.74 2.44
CA ALA A 143 4.42 27.40 1.37
C ALA A 143 5.94 27.37 1.63
N GLY A 144 6.72 26.95 0.65
CA GLY A 144 8.18 26.80 0.76
C GLY A 144 8.63 25.47 1.33
N THR A 145 7.72 24.51 1.58
CA THR A 145 8.10 23.15 1.94
C THR A 145 8.79 22.47 0.75
N GLU A 146 9.92 21.85 1.03
CA GLU A 146 10.72 21.13 0.04
C GLU A 146 10.17 19.71 -0.18
N ILE A 147 10.30 19.22 -1.43
CA ILE A 147 9.94 17.85 -1.79
C ILE A 147 11.17 17.14 -2.37
N ALA A 148 11.52 16.01 -1.81
CA ALA A 148 12.62 15.17 -2.27
C ALA A 148 12.08 13.91 -2.97
N VAL A 149 12.47 13.66 -4.21
CA VAL A 149 12.10 12.44 -4.94
C VAL A 149 13.35 11.60 -5.13
N GLY A 150 13.39 10.41 -4.54
CA GLY A 150 14.49 9.47 -4.72
C GLY A 150 14.37 8.66 -6.02
N SER A 151 15.50 8.25 -6.59
CA SER A 151 15.50 7.33 -7.72
C SER A 151 14.91 5.97 -7.31
N ILE A 152 14.32 5.25 -8.27
CA ILE A 152 13.73 3.94 -8.03
C ILE A 152 14.85 2.92 -7.74
N PRO A 153 14.76 2.14 -6.63
CA PRO A 153 15.72 1.10 -6.31
C PRO A 153 15.82 0.01 -7.37
N GLU A 154 16.92 -0.76 -7.37
CA GLU A 154 17.04 -1.91 -8.26
C GLU A 154 16.04 -3.00 -7.91
N VAL A 155 15.15 -3.32 -8.86
CA VAL A 155 14.12 -4.36 -8.68
C VAL A 155 14.74 -5.75 -8.55
N THR A 156 15.87 -6.00 -9.24
CA THR A 156 16.62 -7.26 -9.09
C THR A 156 17.17 -7.49 -7.70
N ALA A 157 17.45 -6.43 -6.95
CA ALA A 157 17.91 -6.53 -5.56
C ALA A 157 16.77 -6.87 -4.60
N LEU A 158 15.53 -6.52 -4.96
CA LEU A 158 14.34 -6.76 -4.15
C LEU A 158 13.62 -8.06 -4.53
N ALA A 159 13.80 -8.55 -5.78
CA ALA A 159 13.09 -9.70 -6.34
C ALA A 159 14.02 -10.89 -6.56
N ALA A 160 14.14 -11.77 -5.56
CA ALA A 160 15.06 -12.92 -5.59
C ALA A 160 14.75 -13.99 -6.65
N HIS A 161 13.51 -14.07 -7.18
CA HIS A 161 13.03 -15.27 -7.87
C HIS A 161 13.11 -15.28 -9.40
N ASN A 162 13.25 -14.13 -10.09
CA ASN A 162 13.39 -14.11 -11.54
C ASN A 162 14.29 -12.99 -12.06
N ARG A 163 15.58 -13.28 -12.16
CA ARG A 163 16.59 -12.31 -12.62
C ARG A 163 16.33 -11.72 -14.00
N THR A 164 15.66 -12.45 -14.91
CA THR A 164 15.39 -11.95 -16.27
C THR A 164 14.32 -10.87 -16.26
N LEU A 165 13.21 -11.10 -15.56
CA LEU A 165 12.13 -10.13 -15.44
C LEU A 165 12.58 -8.95 -14.58
N GLY A 166 13.34 -9.18 -13.52
CA GLY A 166 13.98 -8.12 -12.74
C GLY A 166 14.86 -7.19 -13.57
N ARG A 167 15.70 -7.75 -14.48
CA ARG A 167 16.53 -6.93 -15.40
C ARG A 167 15.71 -6.09 -16.38
N ILE A 168 14.55 -6.58 -16.78
CA ILE A 168 13.64 -5.81 -17.63
C ILE A 168 13.06 -4.66 -16.85
N ALA A 169 12.58 -4.90 -15.62
CA ALA A 169 12.11 -3.88 -14.70
C ALA A 169 13.21 -2.84 -14.41
N ASP A 170 14.47 -3.27 -14.17
CA ASP A 170 15.61 -2.37 -13.95
C ASP A 170 15.96 -1.50 -15.17
N ARG A 171 15.78 -2.04 -16.37
CA ARG A 171 15.94 -1.22 -17.58
C ARG A 171 14.82 -0.20 -17.69
N HIS A 172 13.61 -0.59 -17.28
CA HIS A 172 12.44 0.29 -17.32
C HIS A 172 12.53 1.39 -16.24
N ARG A 173 12.89 1.06 -14.98
CA ARG A 173 13.07 2.05 -13.92
C ARG A 173 13.99 3.21 -14.34
N ARG A 174 15.11 2.91 -15.05
CA ARG A 174 16.01 3.94 -15.54
C ARG A 174 15.36 4.92 -16.54
N ARG A 175 14.30 4.49 -17.23
CA ARG A 175 13.51 5.39 -18.08
C ARG A 175 12.59 6.26 -17.22
N LEU A 176 11.94 5.67 -16.21
CA LEU A 176 11.11 6.41 -15.25
C LEU A 176 11.95 7.42 -14.47
N ASP A 177 13.15 7.06 -14.01
CA ASP A 177 14.08 7.97 -13.34
C ASP A 177 14.47 9.17 -14.21
N ARG A 178 14.67 8.97 -15.52
CA ARG A 178 14.94 10.09 -16.45
C ARG A 178 13.73 11.03 -16.59
N VAL A 179 12.53 10.47 -16.62
CA VAL A 179 11.30 11.29 -16.62
C VAL A 179 11.18 12.05 -15.30
N THR A 180 11.44 11.40 -14.17
CA THR A 180 11.45 12.04 -12.85
C THR A 180 12.42 13.20 -12.80
N ALA A 181 13.67 12.99 -13.19
CA ALA A 181 14.69 14.04 -13.23
C ALA A 181 14.29 15.22 -14.13
N ALA A 182 13.67 14.94 -15.29
CA ALA A 182 13.21 15.99 -16.21
C ALA A 182 12.02 16.78 -15.62
N VAL A 183 11.08 16.12 -14.93
CA VAL A 183 9.95 16.79 -14.30
C VAL A 183 10.42 17.65 -13.12
N THR A 184 11.21 17.09 -12.22
CA THR A 184 11.68 17.79 -11.01
C THR A 184 12.56 18.98 -11.33
N SER A 185 13.40 18.91 -12.39
CA SER A 185 14.22 20.03 -12.81
C SER A 185 13.45 21.27 -13.27
N THR A 186 12.15 21.17 -13.47
CA THR A 186 11.25 22.31 -13.82
C THR A 186 10.58 22.94 -12.61
N LEU A 187 10.85 22.46 -11.40
CA LEU A 187 10.21 22.88 -10.15
C LEU A 187 11.29 23.29 -9.14
N ASP A 188 11.19 24.50 -8.59
CA ASP A 188 12.23 25.06 -7.72
C ASP A 188 12.24 24.44 -6.31
N ASP A 189 11.09 23.93 -5.85
CA ASP A 189 10.84 23.33 -4.54
C ASP A 189 10.88 21.79 -4.55
N VAL A 190 11.31 21.19 -5.68
CA VAL A 190 11.37 19.73 -5.83
C VAL A 190 12.77 19.30 -6.27
N SER A 191 13.38 18.40 -5.53
CA SER A 191 14.72 17.87 -5.84
C SER A 191 14.66 16.38 -6.14
N PHE A 192 15.36 15.95 -7.17
CA PHE A 192 15.61 14.53 -7.47
C PHE A 192 17.00 14.13 -6.97
N PHE A 193 17.09 13.02 -6.24
CA PHE A 193 18.36 12.49 -5.76
C PHE A 193 18.56 11.00 -6.11
N PRO A 194 19.79 10.59 -6.40
CA PRO A 194 20.10 9.19 -6.65
C PRO A 194 20.04 8.40 -5.34
N LEU A 195 19.39 7.24 -5.36
CA LEU A 195 19.34 6.31 -4.25
C LEU A 195 20.27 5.13 -4.51
N SER A 196 21.28 4.96 -3.66
CA SER A 196 22.22 3.85 -3.77
C SER A 196 21.59 2.57 -3.23
N THR A 197 21.48 1.54 -4.08
CA THR A 197 20.98 0.24 -3.64
C THR A 197 22.05 -0.50 -2.84
N PRO A 198 21.84 -0.83 -1.55
CA PRO A 198 22.80 -1.56 -0.75
C PRO A 198 23.12 -2.93 -1.35
N GLN A 199 24.39 -3.27 -1.43
CA GLN A 199 24.86 -4.63 -1.75
C GLN A 199 25.06 -5.40 -0.43
N ALA A 200 23.99 -5.62 0.32
CA ALA A 200 24.01 -6.36 1.57
C ALA A 200 23.14 -7.62 1.45
N ASP A 201 23.48 -8.63 2.25
CA ASP A 201 22.66 -9.83 2.33
C ASP A 201 21.24 -9.46 2.81
N PRO A 202 20.19 -9.82 2.10
CA PRO A 202 18.81 -9.60 2.54
C PRO A 202 18.49 -10.16 3.92
N ALA A 203 19.26 -11.17 4.38
CA ALA A 203 19.15 -11.71 5.73
C ALA A 203 19.67 -10.77 6.83
N SER A 204 20.34 -9.68 6.46
CA SER A 204 20.93 -8.72 7.42
C SER A 204 19.90 -7.73 8.00
N GLY A 205 18.62 -7.81 7.68
CA GLY A 205 17.54 -7.05 8.31
C GLY A 205 17.85 -5.56 8.52
N ALA A 206 18.04 -5.16 9.77
CA ALA A 206 18.27 -3.76 10.17
C ALA A 206 19.50 -3.09 9.51
N GLU A 207 20.54 -3.85 9.13
CA GLU A 207 21.73 -3.29 8.49
C GLU A 207 21.44 -2.79 7.07
N VAL A 208 20.61 -3.50 6.32
CA VAL A 208 20.16 -3.06 4.99
C VAL A 208 19.42 -1.73 5.09
N TYR A 209 18.54 -1.59 6.08
CA TYR A 209 17.80 -0.36 6.30
C TYR A 209 18.69 0.80 6.76
N ARG A 210 19.76 0.51 7.52
CA ARG A 210 20.75 1.52 7.87
C ARG A 210 21.43 2.08 6.64
N LEU A 211 21.83 1.24 5.69
CA LEU A 211 22.47 1.68 4.43
C LEU A 211 21.50 2.46 3.54
N TRP A 212 20.25 2.03 3.44
CA TRP A 212 19.21 2.81 2.76
C TRP A 212 19.03 4.18 3.39
N ALA A 213 18.94 4.23 4.72
CA ALA A 213 18.74 5.47 5.47
C ALA A 213 19.91 6.47 5.29
N GLU A 214 21.15 5.98 5.25
CA GLU A 214 22.31 6.84 4.97
C GLU A 214 22.24 7.46 3.57
N SER A 215 21.84 6.66 2.56
CA SER A 215 21.68 7.16 1.19
C SER A 215 20.55 8.19 1.07
N VAL A 216 19.40 7.95 1.74
CA VAL A 216 18.30 8.91 1.77
C VAL A 216 18.70 10.17 2.52
N ALA A 217 19.30 10.04 3.72
CA ALA A 217 19.75 11.18 4.52
C ALA A 217 20.75 12.06 3.77
N GLU A 218 21.67 11.45 3.01
CA GLU A 218 22.60 12.17 2.14
C GLU A 218 21.86 12.98 1.06
N GLY A 219 20.90 12.35 0.39
CA GLY A 219 20.13 12.98 -0.68
C GLY A 219 19.26 14.15 -0.21
N ILE A 220 18.71 14.07 1.01
CA ILE A 220 17.81 15.10 1.58
C ILE A 220 18.56 16.14 2.44
N GLN A 221 19.81 15.93 2.78
CA GLN A 221 20.58 16.85 3.64
C GLN A 221 20.52 18.30 3.15
N PRO A 222 20.77 18.63 1.85
CA PRO A 222 20.74 20.02 1.39
C PRO A 222 19.37 20.68 1.53
N LEU A 223 18.29 19.88 1.53
CA LEU A 223 16.92 20.36 1.68
C LEU A 223 16.64 20.67 3.15
N LEU A 224 16.97 19.73 4.04
CA LEU A 224 16.79 19.90 5.49
C LEU A 224 17.62 21.06 6.07
N GLU A 225 18.76 21.38 5.49
CA GLU A 225 19.56 22.54 5.90
C GLU A 225 18.89 23.88 5.57
N ARG A 226 17.97 23.90 4.60
CA ARG A 226 17.19 25.09 4.21
C ARG A 226 15.86 25.20 4.95
N THR A 227 15.34 24.10 5.48
CA THR A 227 14.06 24.11 6.18
C THR A 227 14.17 24.70 7.60
N VAL A 228 13.29 25.62 7.94
CA VAL A 228 13.09 26.09 9.31
C VAL A 228 12.02 25.20 9.94
N PRO A 229 12.27 24.59 11.11
CA PRO A 229 11.27 23.74 11.76
C PRO A 229 9.97 24.53 12.00
N HIS A 230 8.85 23.97 11.58
CA HIS A 230 7.56 24.46 12.08
C HIS A 230 7.44 24.00 13.52
N ALA A 231 6.95 24.90 14.42
CA ALA A 231 6.66 24.51 15.81
C ALA A 231 5.72 23.30 15.77
N SER A 232 6.10 22.25 16.53
CA SER A 232 5.42 20.97 16.56
C SER A 232 3.91 21.13 16.68
N ILE A 233 3.20 21.01 15.57
CA ILE A 233 1.77 20.74 15.60
C ILE A 233 1.69 19.29 16.03
N GLU A 234 0.89 18.98 17.07
CA GLU A 234 0.54 17.61 17.40
C GLU A 234 -0.04 16.96 16.13
N LEU A 235 0.83 16.31 15.37
CA LEU A 235 0.43 15.47 14.27
C LEU A 235 -0.34 14.31 14.90
N GLN A 236 -1.67 14.46 14.95
CA GLN A 236 -2.51 13.30 15.17
C GLN A 236 -2.28 12.39 13.98
N ALA A 237 -1.36 11.43 14.15
CA ALA A 237 -1.28 10.28 13.30
C ALA A 237 -2.69 9.70 13.23
N ARG A 238 -3.43 10.01 12.19
CA ARG A 238 -4.68 9.29 11.92
C ARG A 238 -4.25 7.92 11.49
N HIS A 239 -4.16 7.08 12.49
CA HIS A 239 -4.09 5.65 12.31
C HIS A 239 -5.23 5.27 11.38
N TRP A 240 -4.89 4.64 10.28
CA TRP A 240 -5.78 3.69 9.67
C TRP A 240 -5.74 2.47 10.58
N ASP A 241 -6.44 2.57 11.70
CA ASP A 241 -6.61 1.45 12.61
C ASP A 241 -7.62 0.49 11.98
N TRP A 242 -7.15 -0.29 11.03
CA TRP A 242 -7.81 -1.48 10.54
C TRP A 242 -7.45 -2.65 11.47
N SER A 243 -7.49 -2.41 12.75
CA SER A 243 -7.32 -3.46 13.75
C SER A 243 -8.61 -4.26 13.86
N GLY A 244 -8.85 -5.09 12.88
CA GLY A 244 -9.57 -6.32 13.17
C GLY A 244 -8.76 -7.00 14.27
N GLY A 245 -9.33 -7.11 15.49
CA GLY A 245 -8.62 -7.63 16.65
C GLY A 245 -8.06 -9.04 16.42
N PRO A 246 -7.35 -9.63 17.39
CA PRO A 246 -6.77 -10.97 17.32
C PRO A 246 -7.73 -12.03 16.78
N ALA A 247 -9.01 -11.88 17.07
CA ALA A 247 -10.11 -12.73 16.60
C ALA A 247 -10.21 -12.83 15.07
N VAL A 248 -9.99 -11.73 14.35
CA VAL A 248 -10.03 -11.68 12.88
C VAL A 248 -8.89 -12.49 12.26
N VAL A 249 -7.70 -12.35 12.82
CA VAL A 249 -6.50 -13.08 12.35
C VAL A 249 -6.63 -14.57 12.64
N GLU A 250 -7.20 -14.93 13.79
CA GLU A 250 -7.41 -16.33 14.17
C GLU A 250 -8.47 -16.99 13.28
N LEU A 251 -9.59 -16.32 13.01
CA LEU A 251 -10.62 -16.81 12.10
C LEU A 251 -10.07 -17.06 10.70
N ALA A 252 -9.26 -16.13 10.18
CA ALA A 252 -8.63 -16.29 8.88
C ALA A 252 -7.58 -17.42 8.85
N SER A 253 -6.84 -17.62 9.96
CA SER A 253 -5.79 -18.65 10.06
C SER A 253 -6.36 -20.06 10.22
N THR A 254 -7.57 -20.21 10.76
CA THR A 254 -8.25 -21.51 10.98
C THR A 254 -9.10 -21.96 9.78
N GLY A 255 -9.09 -21.21 8.67
CA GLY A 255 -9.87 -21.53 7.46
C GLY A 255 -11.31 -21.06 7.51
N GLY A 256 -11.67 -20.19 8.46
CA GLY A 256 -12.97 -19.53 8.55
C GLY A 256 -14.07 -20.37 9.23
N SER A 257 -15.22 -19.75 9.38
CA SER A 257 -16.44 -20.39 9.93
C SER A 257 -17.14 -21.21 8.84
N GLN A 258 -17.64 -22.39 9.22
CA GLN A 258 -18.51 -23.21 8.34
C GLN A 258 -19.77 -22.43 7.92
N GLU A 259 -20.28 -21.57 8.79
CA GLU A 259 -21.44 -20.75 8.49
C GLU A 259 -21.12 -19.68 7.44
N LEU A 260 -19.95 -19.04 7.48
CA LEU A 260 -19.52 -18.12 6.44
C LEU A 260 -19.35 -18.82 5.09
N GLN A 261 -18.81 -20.05 5.09
CA GLN A 261 -18.73 -20.87 3.88
C GLN A 261 -20.12 -21.21 3.31
N ARG A 262 -21.08 -21.53 4.17
CA ARG A 262 -22.47 -21.79 3.77
C ARG A 262 -23.13 -20.56 3.16
N LEU A 263 -22.96 -19.39 3.78
CA LEU A 263 -23.50 -18.13 3.28
C LEU A 263 -22.90 -17.74 1.92
N ALA A 264 -21.60 -17.96 1.74
CA ALA A 264 -20.96 -17.74 0.45
C ALA A 264 -21.49 -18.69 -0.64
N ALA A 265 -21.70 -19.97 -0.33
CA ALA A 265 -22.30 -20.92 -1.28
C ALA A 265 -23.72 -20.49 -1.67
N ILE A 266 -24.53 -20.06 -0.71
CA ILE A 266 -25.88 -19.52 -0.98
C ILE A 266 -25.78 -18.29 -1.90
N ALA A 267 -24.85 -17.38 -1.63
CA ALA A 267 -24.68 -16.19 -2.44
C ALA A 267 -24.25 -16.52 -3.89
N GLN A 268 -23.34 -17.49 -4.08
CA GLN A 268 -22.96 -17.97 -5.40
C GLN A 268 -24.17 -18.52 -6.18
N GLU A 269 -24.99 -19.33 -5.53
CA GLU A 269 -26.18 -19.89 -6.17
C GLU A 269 -27.25 -18.82 -6.45
N THR A 270 -27.50 -17.92 -5.48
CA THR A 270 -28.54 -16.89 -5.57
C THR A 270 -28.24 -15.88 -6.66
N PHE A 271 -26.99 -15.44 -6.74
CA PHE A 271 -26.57 -14.37 -7.67
C PHE A 271 -25.91 -14.88 -8.95
N GLY A 272 -25.71 -16.20 -9.07
CA GLY A 272 -25.07 -16.79 -10.25
C GLY A 272 -23.63 -16.30 -10.46
N VAL A 273 -22.87 -16.10 -9.38
CA VAL A 273 -21.50 -15.62 -9.41
C VAL A 273 -20.52 -16.76 -9.16
N GLU A 274 -19.32 -16.68 -9.79
CA GLU A 274 -18.31 -17.74 -9.64
C GLU A 274 -17.65 -17.75 -8.28
N LEU A 275 -17.59 -16.56 -7.61
CA LEU A 275 -16.92 -16.44 -6.33
C LEU A 275 -17.72 -15.53 -5.39
N ALA A 276 -18.02 -16.02 -4.20
CA ALA A 276 -18.48 -15.24 -3.07
C ALA A 276 -17.56 -15.49 -1.88
N VAL A 277 -17.07 -14.43 -1.24
CA VAL A 277 -16.12 -14.51 -0.13
C VAL A 277 -16.39 -13.47 0.95
N VAL A 278 -16.11 -13.84 2.18
CA VAL A 278 -15.99 -12.89 3.28
C VAL A 278 -14.51 -12.53 3.42
N THR A 279 -14.21 -11.25 3.36
CA THR A 279 -12.87 -10.71 3.54
C THR A 279 -12.78 -9.91 4.82
N LEU A 280 -11.62 -9.99 5.46
CA LEU A 280 -11.30 -9.26 6.67
C LEU A 280 -10.07 -8.42 6.42
N LEU A 281 -10.13 -7.16 6.79
CA LEU A 281 -9.07 -6.18 6.61
C LEU A 281 -8.22 -6.14 7.89
N ASN A 282 -6.92 -6.31 7.75
CA ASN A 282 -5.97 -6.17 8.85
C ASN A 282 -4.68 -5.52 8.33
N GLY A 283 -4.59 -4.21 8.50
CA GLY A 283 -3.46 -3.43 8.04
C GLY A 283 -3.25 -3.52 6.53
N ASP A 284 -2.10 -4.03 6.12
CA ASP A 284 -1.69 -4.16 4.72
C ASP A 284 -2.26 -5.42 4.02
N ARG A 285 -3.04 -6.25 4.73
CA ARG A 285 -3.57 -7.52 4.22
C ARG A 285 -5.08 -7.60 4.29
N THR A 286 -5.65 -8.08 3.21
CA THR A 286 -7.04 -8.54 3.15
C THR A 286 -7.02 -10.06 3.23
N TRP A 287 -7.54 -10.61 4.32
CA TRP A 287 -7.65 -12.02 4.59
C TRP A 287 -8.98 -12.56 4.08
N TYR A 288 -8.98 -13.77 3.57
CA TYR A 288 -10.22 -14.49 3.26
C TYR A 288 -10.64 -15.29 4.50
N ALA A 289 -11.81 -14.96 5.06
CA ALA A 289 -12.36 -15.62 6.25
C ALA A 289 -12.96 -17.00 5.92
N MET A 290 -12.51 -17.63 4.85
CA MET A 290 -12.93 -18.95 4.39
C MET A 290 -11.86 -19.54 3.49
N HIS A 291 -11.79 -20.89 3.50
CA HIS A 291 -10.88 -21.60 2.59
C HIS A 291 -11.43 -21.55 1.17
N THR A 292 -10.57 -21.18 0.21
CA THR A 292 -10.86 -21.27 -1.22
C THR A 292 -9.73 -22.03 -1.90
N GLU A 293 -10.05 -22.89 -2.84
CA GLU A 293 -9.04 -23.61 -3.65
C GLU A 293 -8.38 -22.70 -4.70
N VAL A 294 -8.99 -21.54 -4.97
CA VAL A 294 -8.63 -20.65 -6.09
C VAL A 294 -7.82 -19.44 -5.60
N LEU A 295 -8.04 -19.00 -4.36
CA LEU A 295 -7.42 -17.80 -3.82
C LEU A 295 -6.40 -18.15 -2.72
N PRO A 296 -5.31 -17.38 -2.59
CA PRO A 296 -4.41 -17.50 -1.43
C PRO A 296 -5.16 -17.13 -0.14
N SER A 297 -4.60 -17.44 1.02
CA SER A 297 -5.22 -17.12 2.33
C SER A 297 -5.44 -15.61 2.53
N HIS A 298 -4.63 -14.78 1.90
CA HIS A 298 -4.72 -13.32 1.93
C HIS A 298 -4.11 -12.69 0.69
N ILE A 299 -4.46 -11.43 0.45
CA ILE A 299 -3.87 -10.57 -0.58
C ILE A 299 -3.46 -9.24 0.05
N PRO A 300 -2.54 -8.46 -0.57
CA PRO A 300 -2.30 -7.08 -0.18
C PRO A 300 -3.59 -6.26 -0.25
N THR A 301 -3.89 -5.51 0.81
CA THR A 301 -5.13 -4.71 0.91
C THR A 301 -5.30 -3.74 -0.26
N GLU A 302 -4.20 -3.23 -0.81
CA GLU A 302 -4.23 -2.31 -1.97
C GLU A 302 -4.73 -2.94 -3.25
N LEU A 303 -4.55 -4.23 -3.42
CA LEU A 303 -5.06 -4.97 -4.57
C LEU A 303 -6.52 -5.36 -4.37
N SER A 304 -7.01 -5.31 -3.13
CA SER A 304 -8.37 -5.71 -2.78
C SER A 304 -9.40 -4.65 -3.18
N TYR A 305 -10.45 -5.06 -3.86
CA TYR A 305 -11.64 -4.22 -4.07
C TYR A 305 -12.33 -3.91 -2.74
N CYS A 306 -12.21 -4.81 -1.76
CA CYS A 306 -12.90 -4.77 -0.48
C CYS A 306 -12.51 -3.55 0.36
N ARG A 307 -11.27 -3.04 0.22
CA ARG A 307 -10.86 -1.80 0.88
C ARG A 307 -11.73 -0.61 0.50
N TYR A 308 -12.11 -0.51 -0.78
CA TYR A 308 -12.96 0.60 -1.25
C TYR A 308 -14.38 0.47 -0.71
N THR A 309 -14.91 -0.77 -0.62
CA THR A 309 -16.20 -1.03 0.04
C THR A 309 -16.15 -0.59 1.49
N ALA A 310 -15.09 -0.95 2.20
CA ALA A 310 -14.93 -0.59 3.60
C ALA A 310 -14.77 0.93 3.80
N GLN A 311 -13.98 1.58 2.96
CA GLN A 311 -13.78 3.05 3.00
C GLN A 311 -15.06 3.84 2.74
N ASN A 312 -15.90 3.35 1.82
CA ASN A 312 -17.16 4.03 1.50
C ASN A 312 -18.24 3.84 2.58
N GLY A 313 -18.06 2.89 3.49
CA GLY A 313 -19.06 2.59 4.55
C GLY A 313 -20.42 2.13 4.04
N GLY A 314 -20.54 1.77 2.76
CA GLY A 314 -21.77 1.33 2.12
C GLY A 314 -21.49 0.31 1.00
N PRO A 315 -22.57 -0.32 0.46
CA PRO A 315 -22.41 -1.28 -0.62
C PRO A 315 -21.77 -0.63 -1.86
N MET A 316 -20.91 -1.39 -2.51
CA MET A 316 -20.25 -0.98 -3.75
C MET A 316 -20.46 -2.02 -4.83
N ILE A 317 -20.91 -1.59 -6.00
CA ILE A 317 -21.04 -2.44 -7.19
C ILE A 317 -20.16 -1.86 -8.28
N VAL A 318 -19.30 -2.70 -8.83
CA VAL A 318 -18.44 -2.42 -9.99
C VAL A 318 -18.81 -3.40 -11.10
N PRO A 319 -19.62 -2.99 -12.07
CA PRO A 319 -20.09 -3.89 -13.13
C PRO A 319 -18.97 -4.45 -13.98
N ASP A 320 -17.95 -3.64 -14.26
CA ASP A 320 -16.74 -4.06 -14.98
C ASP A 320 -15.54 -3.24 -14.50
N ALA A 321 -14.68 -3.85 -13.71
CA ALA A 321 -13.50 -3.21 -13.14
C ALA A 321 -12.47 -2.76 -14.19
N ARG A 322 -12.50 -3.34 -15.40
CA ARG A 322 -11.64 -2.92 -16.53
C ARG A 322 -11.97 -1.53 -17.02
N LEU A 323 -13.22 -1.09 -16.82
CA LEU A 323 -13.75 0.21 -17.24
C LEU A 323 -13.76 1.24 -16.10
N ASP A 324 -13.54 0.80 -14.84
CA ASP A 324 -13.54 1.68 -13.68
C ASP A 324 -12.11 2.21 -13.42
N PRO A 325 -11.92 3.54 -13.43
CA PRO A 325 -10.59 4.14 -13.24
C PRO A 325 -9.89 3.76 -11.94
N ARG A 326 -10.64 3.39 -10.90
CA ARG A 326 -10.09 2.93 -9.61
C ARG A 326 -9.38 1.59 -9.72
N PHE A 327 -9.79 0.76 -10.68
CA PHE A 327 -9.39 -0.64 -10.79
C PHE A 327 -8.75 -1.01 -12.12
N ALA A 328 -8.84 -0.18 -13.16
CA ALA A 328 -8.38 -0.49 -14.52
C ALA A 328 -6.93 -1.01 -14.58
N ASP A 329 -6.09 -0.60 -13.64
CA ASP A 329 -4.69 -1.04 -13.50
C ASP A 329 -4.48 -2.10 -12.41
N ASN A 330 -5.54 -2.62 -11.80
CA ASN A 330 -5.43 -3.64 -10.76
C ASN A 330 -5.01 -4.98 -11.37
N PRO A 331 -3.85 -5.54 -10.99
CA PRO A 331 -3.35 -6.80 -11.57
C PRO A 331 -4.25 -8.01 -11.26
N LEU A 332 -5.10 -7.94 -10.24
CA LEU A 332 -6.06 -9.01 -9.94
C LEU A 332 -7.06 -9.24 -11.06
N ILE A 333 -7.43 -8.20 -11.83
CA ILE A 333 -8.35 -8.36 -12.97
C ILE A 333 -7.78 -9.36 -13.99
N GLU A 334 -6.47 -9.30 -14.25
CA GLU A 334 -5.81 -10.19 -15.19
C GLU A 334 -5.56 -11.59 -14.62
N VAL A 335 -5.29 -11.69 -13.31
CA VAL A 335 -4.98 -12.95 -12.62
C VAL A 335 -6.25 -13.74 -12.33
N VAL A 336 -7.26 -13.10 -11.79
CA VAL A 336 -8.51 -13.76 -11.36
C VAL A 336 -9.52 -13.84 -12.50
N GLN A 337 -9.41 -12.94 -13.50
CA GLN A 337 -10.31 -12.83 -14.66
C GLN A 337 -11.79 -12.63 -14.28
N MET A 338 -12.04 -12.01 -13.15
CA MET A 338 -13.37 -11.70 -12.63
C MET A 338 -13.52 -10.17 -12.50
N PRO A 339 -13.86 -9.46 -13.58
CA PRO A 339 -13.98 -8.01 -13.57
C PRO A 339 -15.20 -7.48 -12.85
N PHE A 340 -16.24 -8.28 -12.67
CA PHE A 340 -17.39 -7.89 -11.85
C PHE A 340 -17.05 -8.00 -10.37
N TYR A 341 -17.45 -6.98 -9.62
CA TYR A 341 -17.33 -6.94 -8.17
C TYR A 341 -18.59 -6.33 -7.54
N ALA A 342 -19.09 -6.96 -6.48
CA ALA A 342 -20.02 -6.35 -5.55
C ALA A 342 -19.54 -6.61 -4.13
N GLY A 343 -19.53 -5.58 -3.28
CA GLY A 343 -19.12 -5.68 -1.89
C GLY A 343 -20.11 -5.01 -0.94
N TYR A 344 -20.33 -5.62 0.20
CA TYR A 344 -21.10 -5.07 1.33
C TYR A 344 -20.17 -4.97 2.55
N PRO A 345 -20.02 -3.79 3.20
CA PRO A 345 -19.14 -3.65 4.34
C PRO A 345 -19.65 -4.43 5.55
N LEU A 346 -18.74 -5.06 6.29
CA LEU A 346 -19.05 -5.82 7.51
C LEU A 346 -18.44 -5.10 8.71
N GLN A 347 -19.23 -5.00 9.79
CA GLN A 347 -18.85 -4.28 11.00
C GLN A 347 -18.62 -5.24 12.16
N SER A 348 -17.65 -4.89 13.00
CA SER A 348 -17.41 -5.51 14.31
C SER A 348 -18.55 -5.25 15.30
N SER A 349 -18.47 -5.85 16.46
CA SER A 349 -19.35 -5.56 17.61
C SER A 349 -19.22 -4.11 18.10
N SER A 350 -18.06 -3.46 17.91
CA SER A 350 -17.84 -2.04 18.22
C SER A 350 -18.38 -1.08 17.17
N GLY A 351 -18.82 -1.59 16.00
CA GLY A 351 -19.32 -0.78 14.88
C GLY A 351 -18.26 -0.36 13.85
N ASP A 352 -17.01 -0.79 14.05
CA ASP A 352 -15.93 -0.51 13.10
C ASP A 352 -16.06 -1.41 11.88
N THR A 353 -15.78 -0.88 10.68
CA THR A 353 -15.77 -1.70 9.48
C THR A 353 -14.52 -2.56 9.44
N ILE A 354 -14.68 -3.88 9.55
CA ILE A 354 -13.59 -4.85 9.65
C ILE A 354 -13.36 -5.64 8.35
N GLY A 355 -14.25 -5.52 7.39
CA GLY A 355 -14.15 -6.28 6.15
C GLY A 355 -15.31 -6.07 5.21
N SER A 356 -15.51 -7.01 4.31
CA SER A 356 -16.67 -7.01 3.41
C SER A 356 -17.09 -8.40 2.98
N PHE A 357 -18.38 -8.58 2.70
CA PHE A 357 -18.90 -9.71 1.95
C PHE A 357 -18.85 -9.35 0.47
N CYS A 358 -18.17 -10.16 -0.33
CA CYS A 358 -17.83 -9.84 -1.71
C CYS A 358 -18.32 -10.90 -2.67
N LEU A 359 -18.79 -10.43 -3.83
CA LEU A 359 -19.19 -11.25 -4.98
C LEU A 359 -18.30 -10.89 -6.16
N HIS A 360 -17.83 -11.90 -6.90
CA HIS A 360 -17.05 -11.71 -8.12
C HIS A 360 -17.56 -12.61 -9.24
N SER A 361 -17.51 -12.11 -10.47
CA SER A 361 -17.90 -12.86 -11.67
C SER A 361 -17.04 -12.49 -12.87
N ALA A 362 -16.86 -13.47 -13.78
CA ALA A 362 -16.19 -13.29 -15.05
C ALA A 362 -16.99 -12.38 -15.99
N GLU A 363 -18.32 -12.39 -15.86
CA GLU A 363 -19.21 -11.58 -16.68
C GLU A 363 -19.75 -10.38 -15.89
N PRO A 364 -19.92 -9.21 -16.55
CA PRO A 364 -20.58 -8.06 -15.94
C PRO A 364 -22.01 -8.38 -15.50
N GLN A 365 -22.35 -8.00 -14.27
CA GLN A 365 -23.66 -8.33 -13.69
C GLN A 365 -24.30 -7.12 -12.98
N GLN A 366 -25.59 -7.27 -12.71
CA GLN A 366 -26.34 -6.46 -11.75
C GLN A 366 -26.98 -7.40 -10.73
N ILE A 367 -26.88 -7.05 -9.45
CA ILE A 367 -27.44 -7.86 -8.38
C ILE A 367 -28.50 -7.11 -7.59
N PRO A 368 -29.54 -7.78 -7.07
CA PRO A 368 -30.50 -7.21 -6.14
C PRO A 368 -29.82 -6.85 -4.82
N LEU A 369 -29.72 -5.55 -4.52
CA LEU A 369 -29.02 -5.05 -3.34
C LEU A 369 -29.68 -5.50 -2.03
N ASP A 370 -30.99 -5.62 -1.98
CA ASP A 370 -31.70 -5.98 -0.76
C ASP A 370 -31.41 -7.44 -0.36
N GLU A 371 -31.43 -8.37 -1.33
CA GLU A 371 -31.09 -9.78 -1.09
C GLU A 371 -29.60 -9.94 -0.71
N PHE A 372 -28.72 -9.16 -1.36
CA PHE A 372 -27.29 -9.16 -1.04
C PHE A 372 -27.04 -8.63 0.37
N ARG A 373 -27.76 -7.57 0.77
CA ARG A 373 -27.71 -7.02 2.12
C ARG A 373 -28.13 -8.06 3.17
N GLU A 374 -29.20 -8.82 2.94
CA GLU A 374 -29.65 -9.83 3.88
C GLU A 374 -28.58 -10.89 4.17
N LEU A 375 -27.90 -11.38 3.14
CA LEU A 375 -26.79 -12.34 3.31
C LEU A 375 -25.58 -11.71 3.98
N ALA A 376 -25.26 -10.46 3.64
CA ALA A 376 -24.16 -9.74 4.27
C ALA A 376 -24.41 -9.50 5.77
N MET A 377 -25.63 -9.17 6.16
CA MET A 377 -26.01 -9.01 7.57
C MET A 377 -25.94 -10.32 8.36
N GLN A 378 -26.25 -11.46 7.74
CA GLN A 378 -26.05 -12.77 8.35
C GLN A 378 -24.56 -13.07 8.56
N ALA A 379 -23.72 -12.76 7.57
CA ALA A 379 -22.26 -12.90 7.68
C ALA A 379 -21.68 -12.00 8.79
N GLN A 380 -22.16 -10.76 8.89
CA GLN A 380 -21.78 -9.84 9.96
C GLN A 380 -22.16 -10.39 11.34
N ALA A 381 -23.37 -10.89 11.50
CA ALA A 381 -23.81 -11.47 12.76
C ALA A 381 -22.98 -12.69 13.18
N GLU A 382 -22.50 -13.48 12.21
CA GLU A 382 -21.59 -14.59 12.48
C GLU A 382 -20.22 -14.11 12.94
N LEU A 383 -19.65 -13.09 12.29
CA LEU A 383 -18.38 -12.49 12.70
C LEU A 383 -18.45 -11.92 14.11
N GLN A 384 -19.51 -11.19 14.45
CA GLN A 384 -19.73 -10.62 15.78
C GLN A 384 -19.90 -11.69 16.87
N ARG A 385 -20.52 -12.82 16.54
CA ARG A 385 -20.58 -13.98 17.45
C ARG A 385 -19.17 -14.56 17.71
N TYR A 386 -18.36 -14.62 16.68
CA TYR A 386 -16.99 -15.13 16.81
C TYR A 386 -16.12 -14.22 17.68
N GLU A 387 -16.23 -12.90 17.51
CA GLU A 387 -15.56 -11.91 18.38
C GLU A 387 -15.89 -12.14 19.85
N THR A 388 -17.18 -12.32 20.18
CA THR A 388 -17.65 -12.52 21.55
C THR A 388 -17.18 -13.85 22.19
N THR A 389 -16.77 -14.82 21.37
CA THR A 389 -16.33 -16.15 21.87
C THR A 389 -14.85 -16.14 22.28
N LEU A 390 -14.08 -15.15 21.81
CA LEU A 390 -12.64 -15.01 22.06
C LEU A 390 -12.31 -14.01 23.18
N GLU A 391 -13.29 -13.20 23.64
CA GLU A 391 -13.21 -12.39 24.86
C GLU A 391 -13.48 -13.25 26.10
#